data_7012d8e9fcdd4839c1d0d1d3166a5060
#
_entry.id   7012d8e9fcdd4839c1d0d1d3166a5060
#
_cell.length_a   1.000
_cell.length_b   1.000
_cell.length_c   1.000
_cell.angle_alpha   90.00
_cell.angle_beta   90.00
_cell.angle_gamma   90.00
#
_symmetry.space_group_name_H-M   'P 1'
#
loop_
_entity.id
_entity.type
_entity.pdbx_description
1 polymer ?
#
loop_
_entity_poly.entity_id
_entity_poly.type
_entity_poly.pdbx_seq_one_letter_code
_entity_poly.pdbx_strand_id
1 'polypeptide(L)'
;MAKVKTFKTIFPAVSVPLNDDYSINEPEFRAYLRWIKTFYGKGMDGLVCNGHTGEITGLTRAERKRVVEICAEECGDVMTIISGVNCENTAESIEMAKEAKEAGADGILLMPPHMWLRFGMNPDAPFEYVKDVAEGADIDIIIHLYPATSKAFYPVETLIKMCKEIDHVKCIKMGTRVTSIYEHDVRLLRQECPDISLSLIHIS
;
A
#
# COMPACT_ATOMS: atom_id res chain seq x y z
N MET A 1 -5.88 -25.48 -2.71
CA MET A 1 -6.22 -24.56 -3.82
C MET A 1 -5.15 -23.48 -3.86
N ALA A 2 -4.75 -23.02 -5.02
CA ALA A 2 -3.83 -21.88 -5.09
C ALA A 2 -4.54 -20.63 -4.53
N LYS A 3 -3.81 -19.79 -3.78
CA LYS A 3 -4.28 -18.50 -3.28
C LYS A 3 -4.76 -17.63 -4.46
N VAL A 4 -5.95 -17.06 -4.31
CA VAL A 4 -6.48 -16.09 -5.29
C VAL A 4 -6.15 -14.69 -4.79
N LYS A 5 -5.24 -14.01 -5.50
CA LYS A 5 -4.92 -12.61 -5.24
C LYS A 5 -6.12 -11.72 -5.54
N THR A 6 -6.51 -10.88 -4.60
CA THR A 6 -7.65 -9.98 -4.74
C THR A 6 -7.32 -8.59 -4.19
N PHE A 7 -7.96 -7.56 -4.74
CA PHE A 7 -7.91 -6.18 -4.24
C PHE A 7 -9.34 -5.65 -3.95
N LYS A 8 -10.32 -6.56 -3.78
CA LYS A 8 -11.75 -6.21 -3.71
C LYS A 8 -12.41 -6.48 -2.35
N THR A 9 -11.62 -6.77 -1.31
CA THR A 9 -12.10 -7.08 0.03
C THR A 9 -11.51 -6.12 1.07
N ILE A 10 -11.80 -6.33 2.35
CA ILE A 10 -11.22 -5.55 3.44
C ILE A 10 -9.77 -6.00 3.67
N PHE A 11 -8.86 -5.01 3.74
CA PHE A 11 -7.44 -5.18 4.06
C PHE A 11 -7.13 -4.41 5.32
N PRO A 12 -7.11 -5.04 6.51
CA PRO A 12 -6.68 -4.37 7.73
C PRO A 12 -5.23 -3.93 7.61
N ALA A 13 -4.94 -2.71 8.03
CA ALA A 13 -3.58 -2.25 8.23
C ALA A 13 -3.11 -2.76 9.60
N VAL A 14 -2.11 -3.65 9.60
CA VAL A 14 -1.64 -4.29 10.82
C VAL A 14 -0.64 -3.42 11.58
N SER A 15 -0.76 -3.41 12.91
CA SER A 15 0.26 -2.86 13.81
C SER A 15 1.35 -3.89 14.05
N VAL A 16 2.54 -3.43 14.40
CA VAL A 16 3.68 -4.29 14.76
C VAL A 16 3.90 -4.18 16.27
N PRO A 17 3.62 -5.23 17.06
CA PRO A 17 3.96 -5.22 18.48
C PRO A 17 5.47 -5.13 18.69
N LEU A 18 5.89 -4.27 19.61
CA LEU A 18 7.29 -4.07 19.97
C LEU A 18 7.54 -4.47 21.43
N ASN A 19 8.75 -4.90 21.71
CA ASN A 19 9.28 -5.09 23.06
C ASN A 19 9.68 -3.72 23.68
N ASP A 20 10.01 -3.69 24.96
CA ASP A 20 10.44 -2.49 25.66
C ASP A 20 11.73 -1.89 25.10
N ASP A 21 12.55 -2.68 24.41
CA ASP A 21 13.77 -2.25 23.71
C ASP A 21 13.52 -1.84 22.25
N TYR A 22 12.27 -1.72 21.86
CA TYR A 22 11.78 -1.40 20.50
C TYR A 22 12.04 -2.47 19.42
N SER A 23 12.56 -3.64 19.76
CA SER A 23 12.62 -4.77 18.84
C SER A 23 11.22 -5.34 18.54
N ILE A 24 11.04 -6.00 17.39
CA ILE A 24 9.77 -6.63 17.04
C ILE A 24 9.47 -7.77 18.01
N ASN A 25 8.29 -7.75 18.65
CA ASN A 25 7.77 -8.86 19.43
C ASN A 25 7.14 -9.89 18.48
N GLU A 26 7.97 -10.73 17.86
CA GLU A 26 7.49 -11.72 16.89
C GLU A 26 6.43 -12.68 17.44
N PRO A 27 6.54 -13.23 18.67
CA PRO A 27 5.50 -14.13 19.19
C PRO A 27 4.13 -13.48 19.24
N GLU A 28 4.04 -12.24 19.72
CA GLU A 28 2.79 -11.49 19.81
C GLU A 28 2.27 -11.09 18.42
N PHE A 29 3.17 -10.66 17.52
CA PHE A 29 2.80 -10.31 16.14
C PHE A 29 2.22 -11.53 15.41
N ARG A 30 2.83 -12.70 15.53
CA ARG A 30 2.32 -13.94 14.96
C ARG A 30 0.96 -14.33 15.53
N ALA A 31 0.76 -14.20 16.85
CA ALA A 31 -0.53 -14.47 17.47
C ALA A 31 -1.63 -13.54 16.95
N TYR A 32 -1.31 -12.24 16.79
CA TYR A 32 -2.20 -11.24 16.18
C TYR A 32 -2.56 -11.59 14.73
N LEU A 33 -1.57 -11.96 13.90
CA LEU A 33 -1.79 -12.34 12.52
C LEU A 33 -2.66 -13.61 12.38
N ARG A 34 -2.46 -14.61 13.24
CA ARG A 34 -3.32 -15.80 13.29
C ARG A 34 -4.76 -15.45 13.63
N TRP A 35 -4.97 -14.49 14.52
CA TRP A 35 -6.30 -13.97 14.82
C TRP A 35 -6.91 -13.27 13.60
N ILE A 36 -6.18 -12.41 12.89
CA ILE A 36 -6.63 -11.79 11.64
C ILE A 36 -7.01 -12.86 10.61
N LYS A 37 -6.19 -13.90 10.46
CA LYS A 37 -6.44 -15.00 9.52
C LYS A 37 -7.80 -15.69 9.76
N THR A 38 -8.35 -15.67 10.98
CA THR A 38 -9.69 -16.26 11.27
C THR A 38 -10.83 -15.56 10.54
N PHE A 39 -10.60 -14.36 9.98
CA PHE A 39 -11.57 -13.59 9.20
C PHE A 39 -11.46 -13.84 7.69
N TYR A 40 -10.50 -14.64 7.23
CA TYR A 40 -10.39 -15.04 5.83
C TYR A 40 -11.70 -15.72 5.36
N GLY A 41 -12.16 -15.36 4.15
CA GLY A 41 -13.43 -15.84 3.61
C GLY A 41 -14.68 -15.21 4.24
N LYS A 42 -14.50 -14.26 5.16
CA LYS A 42 -15.57 -13.49 5.81
C LYS A 42 -15.54 -12.01 5.40
N GLY A 43 -14.97 -11.71 4.23
CA GLY A 43 -14.83 -10.36 3.71
C GLY A 43 -13.47 -9.71 3.99
N MET A 44 -12.53 -10.42 4.60
CA MET A 44 -11.17 -9.96 4.89
C MET A 44 -10.16 -10.96 4.30
N ASP A 45 -9.81 -10.77 3.04
CA ASP A 45 -8.99 -11.73 2.29
C ASP A 45 -7.56 -11.24 2.02
N GLY A 46 -7.14 -10.20 2.70
CA GLY A 46 -5.77 -9.68 2.65
C GLY A 46 -5.45 -8.83 3.87
N LEU A 47 -4.21 -8.35 3.93
CA LEU A 47 -3.74 -7.42 4.95
C LEU A 47 -2.69 -6.46 4.37
N VAL A 48 -2.49 -5.32 5.04
CA VAL A 48 -1.43 -4.34 4.72
C VAL A 48 -0.48 -4.24 5.91
N CYS A 49 0.76 -4.65 5.73
CA CYS A 49 1.85 -4.40 6.67
C CYS A 49 2.73 -3.23 6.21
N ASN A 50 3.66 -2.77 7.03
CA ASN A 50 4.54 -1.65 6.73
C ASN A 50 3.79 -0.38 6.24
N GLY A 51 2.54 -0.19 6.68
CA GLY A 51 1.83 1.05 6.48
C GLY A 51 2.14 2.07 7.58
N HIS A 52 1.50 3.24 7.56
CA HIS A 52 1.61 4.22 8.66
C HIS A 52 1.13 3.62 9.99
N THR A 53 0.07 2.80 9.98
CA THR A 53 -0.42 2.08 11.15
C THR A 53 0.62 1.11 11.73
N GLY A 54 1.42 0.48 10.87
CA GLY A 54 2.54 -0.39 11.26
C GLY A 54 3.85 0.36 11.51
N GLU A 55 3.79 1.69 11.66
CA GLU A 55 4.93 2.55 12.02
C GLU A 55 6.17 2.37 11.13
N ILE A 56 5.95 2.18 9.82
CA ILE A 56 7.02 1.91 8.82
C ILE A 56 8.23 2.83 8.98
N THR A 57 8.02 4.10 9.31
CA THR A 57 9.10 5.09 9.44
C THR A 57 9.98 4.87 10.68
N GLY A 58 9.47 4.15 11.68
CA GLY A 58 10.20 3.76 12.88
C GLY A 58 11.00 2.47 12.73
N LEU A 59 10.71 1.67 11.70
CA LEU A 59 11.37 0.38 11.46
C LEU A 59 12.60 0.54 10.56
N THR A 60 13.66 -0.18 10.87
CA THR A 60 14.83 -0.33 10.00
C THR A 60 14.45 -1.11 8.72
N ARG A 61 15.28 -1.03 7.68
CA ARG A 61 15.06 -1.78 6.43
C ARG A 61 14.97 -3.29 6.67
N ALA A 62 15.81 -3.83 7.54
CA ALA A 62 15.79 -5.25 7.89
C ALA A 62 14.50 -5.65 8.62
N GLU A 63 14.02 -4.82 9.54
CA GLU A 63 12.76 -5.06 10.25
C GLU A 63 11.56 -4.98 9.33
N ARG A 64 11.54 -4.02 8.37
CA ARG A 64 10.48 -3.95 7.35
C ARG A 64 10.40 -5.23 6.52
N LYS A 65 11.55 -5.78 6.09
CA LYS A 65 11.60 -7.07 5.40
C LYS A 65 11.08 -8.18 6.30
N ARG A 66 11.54 -8.23 7.58
CA ARG A 66 11.11 -9.25 8.54
C ARG A 66 9.61 -9.23 8.81
N VAL A 67 9.00 -8.05 8.90
CA VAL A 67 7.55 -7.89 9.04
C VAL A 67 6.81 -8.53 7.87
N VAL A 68 7.27 -8.34 6.63
CA VAL A 68 6.66 -8.98 5.45
C VAL A 68 6.80 -10.49 5.51
N GLU A 69 7.99 -11.00 5.85
CA GLU A 69 8.24 -12.44 6.00
C GLU A 69 7.28 -13.07 7.01
N ILE A 70 7.12 -12.47 8.19
CA ILE A 70 6.19 -12.97 9.22
C ILE A 70 4.74 -12.96 8.72
N CYS A 71 4.31 -11.90 8.03
CA CYS A 71 2.98 -11.84 7.44
C CYS A 71 2.78 -12.94 6.38
N ALA A 72 3.76 -13.17 5.53
CA ALA A 72 3.72 -14.22 4.52
C ALA A 72 3.73 -15.62 5.13
N GLU A 73 4.55 -15.86 6.15
CA GLU A 73 4.62 -17.13 6.88
C GLU A 73 3.29 -17.49 7.56
N GLU A 74 2.62 -16.51 8.19
CA GLU A 74 1.39 -16.76 8.97
C GLU A 74 0.12 -16.73 8.13
N CYS A 75 0.05 -15.88 7.11
CA CYS A 75 -1.17 -15.60 6.36
C CYS A 75 -1.06 -15.82 4.85
N GLY A 76 0.15 -15.87 4.30
CA GLY A 76 0.40 -15.83 2.86
C GLY A 76 -0.11 -17.04 2.08
N ASP A 77 -0.49 -18.13 2.75
CA ASP A 77 -1.11 -19.30 2.13
C ASP A 77 -2.53 -19.02 1.61
N VAL A 78 -3.27 -18.10 2.23
CA VAL A 78 -4.66 -17.79 1.88
C VAL A 78 -4.93 -16.28 1.67
N MET A 79 -4.26 -15.38 2.41
CA MET A 79 -4.50 -13.94 2.36
C MET A 79 -3.54 -13.23 1.38
N THR A 80 -4.03 -12.18 0.71
CA THR A 80 -3.18 -11.28 -0.07
C THR A 80 -2.36 -10.39 0.86
N ILE A 81 -1.04 -10.40 0.71
CA ILE A 81 -0.12 -9.62 1.54
C ILE A 81 0.33 -8.38 0.78
N ILE A 82 0.07 -7.21 1.34
CA ILE A 82 0.48 -5.91 0.80
C ILE A 82 1.50 -5.29 1.74
N SER A 83 2.67 -4.91 1.22
CA SER A 83 3.69 -4.18 1.98
C SER A 83 3.70 -2.71 1.63
N GLY A 84 3.71 -1.83 2.62
CA GLY A 84 4.01 -0.42 2.40
C GLY A 84 5.42 -0.22 1.85
N VAL A 85 5.58 0.72 0.92
CA VAL A 85 6.85 1.23 0.43
C VAL A 85 6.85 2.74 0.62
N ASN A 86 7.78 3.23 1.43
CA ASN A 86 7.91 4.63 1.80
C ASN A 86 9.39 5.02 1.82
N CYS A 87 9.85 5.64 0.75
CA CYS A 87 11.24 6.09 0.55
C CYS A 87 11.26 7.50 -0.03
N GLU A 88 12.42 8.16 0.05
CA GLU A 88 12.57 9.54 -0.42
C GLU A 88 12.98 9.64 -1.90
N ASN A 89 13.36 8.54 -2.54
CA ASN A 89 13.74 8.50 -3.95
C ASN A 89 13.28 7.22 -4.65
N THR A 90 13.20 7.29 -5.99
CA THR A 90 12.70 6.21 -6.84
C THR A 90 13.56 4.94 -6.75
N ALA A 91 14.89 5.09 -6.77
CA ALA A 91 15.79 3.93 -6.75
C ALA A 91 15.63 3.10 -5.46
N GLU A 92 15.55 3.76 -4.31
CA GLU A 92 15.32 3.11 -3.02
C GLU A 92 13.93 2.49 -2.93
N SER A 93 12.91 3.15 -3.51
CA SER A 93 11.55 2.61 -3.60
C SER A 93 11.49 1.33 -4.43
N ILE A 94 12.22 1.24 -5.54
CA ILE A 94 12.36 0.04 -6.37
C ILE A 94 12.99 -1.09 -5.56
N GLU A 95 14.09 -0.82 -4.89
CA GLU A 95 14.80 -1.83 -4.10
C GLU A 95 13.93 -2.34 -2.92
N MET A 96 13.23 -1.43 -2.23
CA MET A 96 12.33 -1.81 -1.14
C MET A 96 11.13 -2.63 -1.65
N ALA A 97 10.61 -2.30 -2.84
CA ALA A 97 9.54 -3.06 -3.47
C ALA A 97 9.99 -4.48 -3.88
N LYS A 98 11.21 -4.62 -4.40
CA LYS A 98 11.82 -5.93 -4.69
C LYS A 98 11.99 -6.77 -3.42
N GLU A 99 12.52 -6.18 -2.36
CA GLU A 99 12.67 -6.85 -1.07
C GLU A 99 11.32 -7.32 -0.50
N ALA A 100 10.28 -6.49 -0.62
CA ALA A 100 8.94 -6.88 -0.22
C ALA A 100 8.42 -8.07 -1.03
N LYS A 101 8.62 -8.06 -2.36
CA LYS A 101 8.27 -9.18 -3.24
C LYS A 101 9.01 -10.48 -2.86
N GLU A 102 10.32 -10.39 -2.64
CA GLU A 102 11.14 -11.53 -2.21
C GLU A 102 10.72 -12.08 -0.84
N ALA A 103 10.29 -11.21 0.07
CA ALA A 103 9.79 -11.56 1.40
C ALA A 103 8.38 -12.16 1.37
N GLY A 104 7.70 -12.19 0.21
CA GLY A 104 6.40 -12.82 0.02
C GLY A 104 5.21 -11.87 -0.06
N ALA A 105 5.41 -10.58 -0.29
CA ALA A 105 4.33 -9.66 -0.61
C ALA A 105 3.76 -9.93 -2.02
N ASP A 106 2.45 -9.85 -2.15
CA ASP A 106 1.71 -9.97 -3.42
C ASP A 106 1.59 -8.63 -4.16
N GLY A 107 1.74 -7.55 -3.43
CA GLY A 107 1.68 -6.18 -3.94
C GLY A 107 2.24 -5.19 -2.93
N ILE A 108 2.34 -3.94 -3.34
CA ILE A 108 2.82 -2.86 -2.48
C ILE A 108 1.78 -1.75 -2.35
N LEU A 109 1.78 -1.08 -1.19
CA LEU A 109 1.14 0.21 -0.98
C LEU A 109 2.21 1.28 -1.17
N LEU A 110 2.25 1.88 -2.34
CA LEU A 110 3.27 2.86 -2.70
C LEU A 110 2.87 4.25 -2.19
N MET A 111 3.67 4.79 -1.29
CA MET A 111 3.49 6.11 -0.70
C MET A 111 4.32 7.15 -1.45
N PRO A 112 3.84 8.39 -1.56
CA PRO A 112 4.65 9.48 -2.10
C PRO A 112 5.86 9.76 -1.18
N PRO A 113 7.00 10.18 -1.73
CA PRO A 113 8.13 10.68 -0.94
C PRO A 113 7.72 11.77 0.04
N HIS A 114 8.22 11.72 1.29
CA HIS A 114 7.84 12.70 2.33
C HIS A 114 8.30 14.13 2.00
N MET A 115 9.37 14.27 1.22
CA MET A 115 9.83 15.59 0.76
C MET A 115 8.75 16.32 -0.04
N TRP A 116 7.89 15.60 -0.75
CA TRP A 116 6.78 16.22 -1.48
C TRP A 116 5.72 16.84 -0.56
N LEU A 117 5.55 16.31 0.64
CA LEU A 117 4.66 16.91 1.64
C LEU A 117 5.10 18.33 2.01
N ARG A 118 6.41 18.57 2.05
CA ARG A 118 6.98 19.87 2.41
C ARG A 118 7.10 20.82 1.23
N PHE A 119 7.66 20.35 0.13
CA PHE A 119 8.08 21.20 -0.97
C PHE A 119 7.14 21.15 -2.19
N GLY A 120 6.22 20.18 -2.22
CA GLY A 120 5.48 19.86 -3.43
C GLY A 120 6.33 19.06 -4.42
N MET A 121 5.84 18.94 -5.63
CA MET A 121 6.45 18.15 -6.69
C MET A 121 6.15 18.76 -8.05
N ASN A 122 6.94 18.40 -9.05
CA ASN A 122 6.63 18.69 -10.43
C ASN A 122 5.37 17.91 -10.84
N PRO A 123 4.45 18.46 -11.65
CA PRO A 123 3.21 17.79 -12.08
C PRO A 123 3.40 16.39 -12.69
N ASP A 124 4.50 16.15 -13.40
CA ASP A 124 4.78 14.85 -14.02
C ASP A 124 5.44 13.85 -13.07
N ALA A 125 6.04 14.32 -11.98
CA ALA A 125 6.80 13.47 -11.06
C ALA A 125 6.00 12.30 -10.46
N PRO A 126 4.71 12.42 -10.10
CA PRO A 126 3.94 11.29 -9.60
C PRO A 126 3.81 10.15 -10.59
N PHE A 127 3.55 10.47 -11.86
CA PHE A 127 3.39 9.46 -12.90
C PHE A 127 4.71 8.72 -13.16
N GLU A 128 5.80 9.46 -13.35
CA GLU A 128 7.13 8.88 -13.59
C GLU A 128 7.56 8.01 -12.40
N TYR A 129 7.36 8.50 -11.17
CA TYR A 129 7.68 7.75 -9.96
C TYR A 129 6.95 6.40 -9.88
N VAL A 130 5.63 6.39 -10.08
CA VAL A 130 4.83 5.15 -10.02
C VAL A 130 5.21 4.21 -11.15
N LYS A 131 5.44 4.74 -12.36
CA LYS A 131 5.87 3.97 -13.53
C LYS A 131 7.22 3.30 -13.31
N ASP A 132 8.22 4.07 -12.89
CA ASP A 132 9.57 3.56 -12.65
C ASP A 132 9.59 2.46 -11.57
N VAL A 133 8.81 2.63 -10.49
CA VAL A 133 8.70 1.61 -9.44
C VAL A 133 7.99 0.36 -9.98
N ALA A 134 6.94 0.51 -10.77
CA ALA A 134 6.22 -0.60 -11.40
C ALA A 134 7.15 -1.42 -12.30
N GLU A 135 7.85 -0.75 -13.22
CA GLU A 135 8.77 -1.39 -14.17
C GLU A 135 9.98 -2.00 -13.44
N GLY A 136 10.52 -1.29 -12.46
CA GLY A 136 11.73 -1.70 -11.75
C GLY A 136 11.53 -2.88 -10.80
N ALA A 137 10.36 -3.01 -10.17
CA ALA A 137 10.08 -4.06 -9.18
C ALA A 137 9.19 -5.19 -9.72
N ASP A 138 8.45 -4.96 -10.81
CA ASP A 138 7.52 -5.94 -11.40
C ASP A 138 6.58 -6.53 -10.35
N ILE A 139 5.83 -5.67 -9.64
CA ILE A 139 4.90 -6.02 -8.57
C ILE A 139 3.64 -5.13 -8.64
N ASP A 140 2.48 -5.68 -8.25
CA ASP A 140 1.24 -4.91 -8.25
C ASP A 140 1.25 -3.78 -7.22
N ILE A 141 0.67 -2.64 -7.61
CA ILE A 141 0.71 -1.39 -6.85
C ILE A 141 -0.70 -0.98 -6.40
N ILE A 142 -0.81 -0.66 -5.12
CA ILE A 142 -1.87 0.18 -4.57
C ILE A 142 -1.29 1.59 -4.43
N ILE A 143 -1.81 2.57 -5.16
CA ILE A 143 -1.41 3.97 -4.99
C ILE A 143 -1.96 4.49 -3.66
N HIS A 144 -1.12 5.02 -2.79
CA HIS A 144 -1.58 5.73 -1.60
C HIS A 144 -1.80 7.21 -1.92
N LEU A 145 -3.03 7.56 -2.28
CA LEU A 145 -3.39 8.96 -2.49
C LEU A 145 -3.47 9.69 -1.15
N TYR A 146 -2.62 10.71 -0.97
CA TYR A 146 -2.63 11.56 0.22
C TYR A 146 -3.79 12.57 0.16
N PRO A 147 -4.16 13.19 1.31
CA PRO A 147 -5.24 14.17 1.36
C PRO A 147 -5.03 15.33 0.39
N ALA A 148 -6.11 15.86 -0.19
CA ALA A 148 -6.08 16.99 -1.13
C ALA A 148 -5.49 18.27 -0.52
N THR A 149 -5.44 18.39 0.80
CA THR A 149 -4.76 19.48 1.52
C THR A 149 -3.24 19.29 1.59
N SER A 150 -2.74 18.14 1.17
CA SER A 150 -1.32 17.81 1.12
C SER A 150 -0.69 18.29 -0.19
N LYS A 151 0.56 18.75 -0.14
CA LYS A 151 1.34 19.07 -1.36
C LYS A 151 1.73 17.82 -2.16
N ALA A 152 1.55 16.62 -1.62
CA ALA A 152 1.78 15.33 -2.26
C ALA A 152 0.48 14.67 -2.78
N PHE A 153 -0.59 15.44 -2.94
CA PHE A 153 -1.83 15.00 -3.56
C PHE A 153 -1.66 14.86 -5.07
N TYR A 154 -2.17 13.78 -5.64
CA TYR A 154 -2.16 13.56 -7.08
C TYR A 154 -3.51 13.98 -7.68
N PRO A 155 -3.54 14.87 -8.70
CA PRO A 155 -4.76 15.20 -9.43
C PRO A 155 -5.42 13.96 -10.03
N VAL A 156 -6.75 13.97 -10.16
CA VAL A 156 -7.50 12.83 -10.67
C VAL A 156 -7.11 12.45 -12.10
N GLU A 157 -6.75 13.41 -12.92
CA GLU A 157 -6.25 13.19 -14.29
C GLU A 157 -4.95 12.39 -14.29
N THR A 158 -4.04 12.66 -13.34
CA THR A 158 -2.81 11.90 -13.15
C THR A 158 -3.11 10.47 -12.69
N LEU A 159 -4.08 10.29 -11.77
CA LEU A 159 -4.52 8.97 -11.33
C LEU A 159 -5.11 8.16 -12.49
N ILE A 160 -5.97 8.77 -13.31
CA ILE A 160 -6.55 8.13 -14.49
C ILE A 160 -5.45 7.70 -15.47
N LYS A 161 -4.46 8.58 -15.72
CA LYS A 161 -3.32 8.27 -16.57
C LYS A 161 -2.54 7.06 -16.02
N MET A 162 -2.23 7.04 -14.72
CA MET A 162 -1.55 5.90 -14.08
C MET A 162 -2.34 4.60 -14.23
N CYS A 163 -3.65 4.64 -14.03
CA CYS A 163 -4.50 3.46 -14.14
C CYS A 163 -4.59 2.91 -15.56
N LYS A 164 -4.48 3.77 -16.58
CA LYS A 164 -4.59 3.37 -17.99
C LYS A 164 -3.26 2.93 -18.60
N GLU A 165 -2.16 3.48 -18.13
CA GLU A 165 -0.84 3.32 -18.77
C GLU A 165 0.13 2.42 -17.97
N ILE A 166 -0.18 2.11 -16.71
CA ILE A 166 0.68 1.29 -15.84
C ILE A 166 -0.07 0.04 -15.40
N ASP A 167 0.18 -1.07 -16.07
CA ASP A 167 -0.54 -2.35 -15.86
C ASP A 167 -0.48 -2.86 -14.41
N HIS A 168 0.55 -2.52 -13.66
CA HIS A 168 0.71 -2.91 -12.26
C HIS A 168 -0.18 -2.12 -11.28
N VAL A 169 -0.79 -1.01 -11.69
CA VAL A 169 -1.72 -0.27 -10.83
C VAL A 169 -3.05 -1.02 -10.75
N LYS A 170 -3.38 -1.55 -9.57
CA LYS A 170 -4.59 -2.36 -9.33
C LYS A 170 -5.61 -1.69 -8.42
N CYS A 171 -5.15 -0.78 -7.58
CA CYS A 171 -6.00 -0.15 -6.58
C CYS A 171 -5.49 1.27 -6.25
N ILE A 172 -6.41 2.13 -5.85
CA ILE A 172 -6.08 3.43 -5.25
C ILE A 172 -6.68 3.46 -3.84
N LYS A 173 -5.81 3.71 -2.85
CA LYS A 173 -6.21 4.02 -1.49
C LYS A 173 -6.52 5.51 -1.41
N MET A 174 -7.81 5.85 -1.41
CA MET A 174 -8.31 7.23 -1.43
C MET A 174 -8.16 7.88 -0.06
N GLY A 175 -7.13 8.72 0.12
CA GLY A 175 -6.87 9.45 1.37
C GLY A 175 -7.54 10.84 1.45
N THR A 176 -8.33 11.21 0.47
CA THR A 176 -9.02 12.51 0.39
C THR A 176 -10.06 12.64 1.50
N ARG A 177 -9.98 13.72 2.31
CA ARG A 177 -10.90 14.00 3.41
C ARG A 177 -11.91 15.11 3.08
N VAL A 178 -11.83 15.71 1.89
CA VAL A 178 -12.77 16.73 1.41
C VAL A 178 -13.82 16.02 0.55
N THR A 179 -15.04 15.93 1.07
CA THR A 179 -16.13 15.13 0.48
C THR A 179 -16.41 15.49 -0.98
N SER A 180 -16.42 16.78 -1.34
CA SER A 180 -16.68 17.22 -2.71
C SER A 180 -15.59 16.76 -3.70
N ILE A 181 -14.33 16.83 -3.33
CA ILE A 181 -13.21 16.34 -4.13
C ILE A 181 -13.28 14.81 -4.24
N TYR A 182 -13.53 14.14 -3.11
CA TYR A 182 -13.68 12.69 -3.06
C TYR A 182 -14.78 12.18 -4.00
N GLU A 183 -15.97 12.78 -3.92
CA GLU A 183 -17.12 12.41 -4.77
C GLU A 183 -16.79 12.61 -6.26
N HIS A 184 -16.20 13.75 -6.59
CA HIS A 184 -15.78 14.07 -7.94
C HIS A 184 -14.77 13.04 -8.48
N ASP A 185 -13.68 12.79 -7.73
CA ASP A 185 -12.60 11.90 -8.15
C ASP A 185 -13.08 10.44 -8.27
N VAL A 186 -13.85 9.95 -7.32
CA VAL A 186 -14.40 8.59 -7.36
C VAL A 186 -15.32 8.41 -8.57
N ARG A 187 -16.16 9.40 -8.88
CA ARG A 187 -17.03 9.34 -10.04
C ARG A 187 -16.24 9.24 -11.34
N LEU A 188 -15.23 10.08 -11.53
CA LEU A 188 -14.38 10.05 -12.70
C LEU A 188 -13.58 8.75 -12.81
N LEU A 189 -12.98 8.29 -11.72
CA LEU A 189 -12.22 7.04 -11.70
C LEU A 189 -13.13 5.82 -12.02
N ARG A 190 -14.36 5.78 -11.52
CA ARG A 190 -15.32 4.73 -11.86
C ARG A 190 -15.73 4.75 -13.32
N GLN A 191 -15.81 5.93 -13.92
CA GLN A 191 -16.15 6.15 -15.33
C GLN A 191 -15.00 5.74 -16.27
N GLU A 192 -13.80 6.20 -15.96
CA GLU A 192 -12.62 6.08 -16.83
C GLU A 192 -11.81 4.79 -16.60
N CYS A 193 -11.87 4.22 -15.39
CA CYS A 193 -11.09 3.07 -14.96
C CYS A 193 -11.96 2.10 -14.14
N PRO A 194 -13.01 1.49 -14.73
CA PRO A 194 -14.00 0.71 -13.98
C PRO A 194 -13.43 -0.54 -13.29
N ASP A 195 -12.33 -1.08 -13.80
CA ASP A 195 -11.69 -2.29 -13.27
C ASP A 195 -10.77 -2.04 -12.08
N ILE A 196 -10.40 -0.78 -11.83
CA ILE A 196 -9.53 -0.40 -10.70
C ILE A 196 -10.31 -0.43 -9.39
N SER A 197 -9.75 -1.09 -8.39
CA SER A 197 -10.30 -1.08 -7.04
C SER A 197 -10.05 0.28 -6.37
N LEU A 198 -11.07 0.81 -5.70
CA LEU A 198 -10.95 2.02 -4.89
C LEU A 198 -11.16 1.63 -3.43
N SER A 199 -10.12 1.81 -2.61
CA SER A 199 -10.21 1.61 -1.18
C SER A 199 -10.65 2.91 -0.52
N LEU A 200 -11.77 2.85 0.17
CA LEU A 200 -12.34 3.98 0.91
C LEU A 200 -11.75 3.96 2.31
N ILE A 201 -10.92 4.94 2.64
CA ILE A 201 -10.45 5.12 4.01
C ILE A 201 -11.34 6.12 4.71
N HIS A 202 -12.02 5.61 5.72
CA HIS A 202 -12.69 6.35 6.78
C HIS A 202 -13.73 7.37 6.32
N ILE A 203 -14.95 6.89 6.27
CA ILE A 203 -16.07 7.71 6.69
C ILE A 203 -15.97 7.77 8.22
N SER A 204 -15.37 8.79 8.74
CA SER A 204 -15.51 9.18 10.15
C SER A 204 -16.38 10.38 10.23
#